data_e610237932411bc639a4ac2e07edb2c6
#
_entry.id   e610237932411bc639a4ac2e07edb2c6
#
_cell.length_a   1.000
_cell.length_b   1.000
_cell.length_c   1.000
_cell.angle_alpha   90.00
_cell.angle_beta   90.00
_cell.angle_gamma   90.00
#
_symmetry.space_group_name_H-M   'P 1'
#
loop_
_entity.id
_entity.type
_entity.pdbx_description
1 polymer ?
#
loop_
_entity_poly.entity_id
_entity_poly.type
_entity_poly.pdbx_seq_one_letter_code
_entity_poly.pdbx_strand_id
1 'polypeptide(L)'
;MEFFIIFFLIFIVVCVASFLIFQWYKKIVQEAKNYERGLKMVPMKIHLPPPSNDIEGGSRDERDVVDEVLSEAQTMYNIIASTATKGFKTRLYGQRHISFEIVASDGLIYYYAVVPSVITETIKQAIAAAYPSARLEEVKIENI
;
A
#
# COMPACT_ATOMS: atom_id res chain seq x y z
N MET A 1 -6.90 -55.99 4.00
CA MET A 1 -6.87 -54.79 4.87
C MET A 1 -5.57 -54.03 4.72
N GLU A 2 -4.42 -54.65 4.66
CA GLU A 2 -3.09 -54.03 4.56
C GLU A 2 -2.90 -53.18 3.29
N PHE A 3 -3.36 -53.69 2.13
CA PHE A 3 -3.29 -52.96 0.87
C PHE A 3 -4.06 -51.60 0.91
N PHE A 4 -5.18 -51.54 1.60
CA PHE A 4 -5.94 -50.31 1.76
C PHE A 4 -5.19 -49.28 2.63
N ILE A 5 -4.52 -49.74 3.67
CA ILE A 5 -3.75 -48.90 4.56
C ILE A 5 -2.55 -48.30 3.82
N ILE A 6 -1.82 -49.12 3.05
CA ILE A 6 -0.68 -48.71 2.24
C ILE A 6 -1.11 -47.66 1.18
N PHE A 7 -2.21 -47.97 0.47
CA PHE A 7 -2.76 -47.06 -0.55
C PHE A 7 -3.16 -45.69 0.06
N PHE A 8 -3.83 -45.71 1.22
CA PHE A 8 -4.22 -44.50 1.93
C PHE A 8 -3.03 -43.69 2.41
N LEU A 9 -1.97 -44.35 2.86
CA LEU A 9 -0.74 -43.70 3.30
C LEU A 9 0.00 -43.02 2.14
N ILE A 10 0.11 -43.71 0.99
CA ILE A 10 0.67 -43.14 -0.23
C ILE A 10 -0.16 -41.93 -0.68
N PHE A 11 -1.49 -42.02 -0.65
CA PHE A 11 -2.37 -40.93 -1.03
C PHE A 11 -2.14 -39.69 -0.16
N ILE A 12 -2.01 -39.86 1.17
CA ILE A 12 -1.69 -38.74 2.09
C ILE A 12 -0.35 -38.10 1.74
N VAL A 13 0.69 -38.90 1.50
CA VAL A 13 2.03 -38.38 1.15
C VAL A 13 1.97 -37.58 -0.15
N VAL A 14 1.27 -38.05 -1.16
CA VAL A 14 1.09 -37.34 -2.43
C VAL A 14 0.33 -36.02 -2.23
N CYS A 15 -0.72 -36.01 -1.41
CA CYS A 15 -1.47 -34.80 -1.11
C CYS A 15 -0.61 -33.76 -0.38
N VAL A 16 0.17 -34.19 0.61
CA VAL A 16 1.09 -33.30 1.35
C VAL A 16 2.18 -32.76 0.44
N ALA A 17 2.80 -33.62 -0.37
CA ALA A 17 3.82 -33.20 -1.32
C ALA A 17 3.27 -32.18 -2.33
N SER A 18 2.09 -32.43 -2.90
CA SER A 18 1.42 -31.53 -3.83
C SER A 18 1.10 -30.17 -3.18
N PHE A 19 0.66 -30.18 -1.94
CA PHE A 19 0.38 -28.96 -1.17
C PHE A 19 1.65 -28.14 -0.93
N LEU A 20 2.76 -28.77 -0.56
CA LEU A 20 4.05 -28.10 -0.34
C LEU A 20 4.59 -27.50 -1.64
N ILE A 21 4.53 -28.25 -2.74
CA ILE A 21 4.93 -27.77 -4.07
C ILE A 21 4.08 -26.57 -4.48
N PHE A 22 2.77 -26.63 -4.26
CA PHE A 22 1.88 -25.50 -4.56
C PHE A 22 2.22 -24.25 -3.74
N GLN A 23 2.50 -24.40 -2.45
CA GLN A 23 2.90 -23.27 -1.59
C GLN A 23 4.23 -22.64 -2.05
N TRP A 24 5.18 -23.48 -2.39
CA TRP A 24 6.49 -23.03 -2.90
C TRP A 24 6.34 -22.30 -4.24
N TYR A 25 5.58 -22.86 -5.18
CA TYR A 25 5.27 -22.24 -6.47
C TYR A 25 4.58 -20.88 -6.29
N LYS A 26 3.58 -20.83 -5.42
CA LYS A 26 2.88 -19.59 -5.08
C LYS A 26 3.83 -18.50 -4.59
N LYS A 27 4.79 -18.85 -3.72
CA LYS A 27 5.78 -17.90 -3.21
C LYS A 27 6.65 -17.33 -4.34
N ILE A 28 7.19 -18.17 -5.21
CA ILE A 28 8.00 -17.74 -6.35
C ILE A 28 7.22 -16.79 -7.27
N VAL A 29 5.99 -17.14 -7.59
CA VAL A 29 5.13 -16.34 -8.47
C VAL A 29 4.81 -14.97 -7.82
N GLN A 30 4.59 -14.95 -6.51
CA GLN A 30 4.35 -13.70 -5.78
C GLN A 30 5.60 -12.80 -5.77
N GLU A 31 6.77 -13.36 -5.52
CA GLU A 31 8.06 -12.62 -5.53
C GLU A 31 8.35 -12.04 -6.92
N ALA A 32 8.21 -12.83 -7.97
CA ALA A 32 8.39 -12.37 -9.34
C ALA A 32 7.41 -11.24 -9.72
N LYS A 33 6.15 -11.37 -9.29
CA LYS A 33 5.15 -10.34 -9.58
C LYS A 33 5.34 -9.07 -8.76
N ASN A 34 5.83 -9.18 -7.54
CA ASN A 34 6.19 -8.03 -6.72
C ASN A 34 7.39 -7.28 -7.30
N TYR A 35 8.38 -7.98 -7.82
CA TYR A 35 9.51 -7.38 -8.53
C TYR A 35 9.04 -6.59 -9.77
N GLU A 36 8.22 -7.20 -10.62
CA GLU A 36 7.65 -6.51 -11.79
C GLU A 36 6.85 -5.26 -11.39
N ARG A 37 6.09 -5.34 -10.30
CA ARG A 37 5.32 -4.20 -9.76
C ARG A 37 6.24 -3.11 -9.23
N GLY A 38 7.33 -3.48 -8.56
CA GLY A 38 8.33 -2.54 -8.06
C GLY A 38 8.93 -1.67 -9.17
N LEU A 39 9.16 -2.25 -10.35
CA LEU A 39 9.67 -1.51 -11.52
C LEU A 39 8.66 -0.50 -12.11
N LYS A 40 7.39 -0.59 -11.75
CA LYS A 40 6.29 0.27 -12.25
C LYS A 40 5.71 1.16 -11.15
N MET A 41 6.51 1.49 -10.16
CA MET A 41 6.11 2.42 -9.11
C MET A 41 6.42 3.86 -9.51
N VAL A 42 5.54 4.77 -9.12
CA VAL A 42 5.69 6.21 -9.36
C VAL A 42 5.87 6.89 -8.01
N PRO A 43 7.03 7.46 -7.72
CA PRO A 43 7.25 8.25 -6.53
C PRO A 43 6.64 9.64 -6.71
N MET A 44 5.91 10.09 -5.71
CA MET A 44 5.31 11.42 -5.65
C MET A 44 5.73 12.10 -4.36
N LYS A 45 6.24 13.31 -4.46
CA LYS A 45 6.51 14.18 -3.32
C LYS A 45 5.24 14.93 -2.95
N ILE A 46 4.92 14.92 -1.65
CA ILE A 46 3.75 15.58 -1.09
C ILE A 46 4.22 16.84 -0.40
N HIS A 47 3.84 18.00 -0.92
CA HIS A 47 4.09 19.28 -0.29
C HIS A 47 2.89 19.63 0.57
N LEU A 48 3.06 19.59 1.88
CA LEU A 48 2.05 20.06 2.82
C LEU A 48 2.20 21.56 3.04
N PRO A 49 1.11 22.33 3.14
CA PRO A 49 1.18 23.72 3.54
C PRO A 49 1.71 23.81 4.97
N PRO A 50 2.28 24.96 5.36
CA PRO A 50 2.60 25.21 6.75
C PRO A 50 1.32 25.08 7.60
N PRO A 51 1.45 24.63 8.86
CA PRO A 51 0.29 24.56 9.77
C PRO A 51 -0.36 25.95 9.86
N SER A 52 -1.70 25.95 9.84
CA SER A 52 -2.45 27.19 9.97
C SER A 52 -2.22 27.81 11.35
N ASN A 53 -2.01 29.11 11.41
CA ASN A 53 -1.84 29.84 12.69
C ASN A 53 -3.14 29.89 13.51
N ASP A 54 -4.21 29.26 13.06
CA ASP A 54 -5.52 29.20 13.75
C ASP A 54 -5.44 28.51 15.11
N ILE A 55 -4.45 27.65 15.32
CA ILE A 55 -4.19 26.97 16.61
C ILE A 55 -3.54 27.97 17.59
N GLU A 56 -2.59 28.80 17.12
CA GLU A 56 -1.91 29.79 17.97
C GLU A 56 -2.81 30.96 18.34
N GLY A 57 -3.86 31.23 17.55
CA GLY A 57 -4.84 32.30 17.81
C GLY A 57 -5.92 31.96 18.84
N GLY A 58 -5.97 30.74 19.36
CA GLY A 58 -6.93 30.31 20.39
C GLY A 58 -8.40 30.33 19.94
N SER A 59 -8.66 30.35 18.65
CA SER A 59 -10.03 30.45 18.10
C SER A 59 -10.73 29.10 17.95
N ARG A 60 -10.00 27.97 17.99
CA ARG A 60 -10.54 26.61 17.90
C ARG A 60 -10.05 25.72 19.05
N ASP A 61 -10.89 24.81 19.50
CA ASP A 61 -10.49 23.78 20.47
C ASP A 61 -9.50 22.81 19.78
N GLU A 62 -8.39 22.47 20.45
CA GLU A 62 -7.38 21.52 19.95
C GLU A 62 -8.02 20.16 19.58
N ARG A 63 -9.07 19.75 20.28
CA ARG A 63 -9.79 18.51 20.00
C ARG A 63 -10.49 18.55 18.65
N ASP A 64 -11.14 19.65 18.32
CA ASP A 64 -11.84 19.81 17.05
C ASP A 64 -10.88 19.75 15.87
N VAL A 65 -9.68 20.33 16.02
CA VAL A 65 -8.62 20.29 15.00
C VAL A 65 -8.08 18.88 14.81
N VAL A 66 -7.86 18.14 15.91
CA VAL A 66 -7.39 16.75 15.84
C VAL A 66 -8.43 15.85 15.19
N ASP A 67 -9.71 16.00 15.54
CA ASP A 67 -10.80 15.21 14.97
C ASP A 67 -10.98 15.48 13.47
N GLU A 68 -10.82 16.73 13.03
CA GLU A 68 -10.83 17.12 11.62
C GLU A 68 -9.69 16.43 10.85
N VAL A 69 -8.46 16.52 11.33
CA VAL A 69 -7.28 15.88 10.70
C VAL A 69 -7.42 14.36 10.65
N LEU A 70 -7.95 13.74 11.71
CA LEU A 70 -8.20 12.29 11.73
C LEU A 70 -9.27 11.89 10.71
N SER A 71 -10.34 12.69 10.56
CA SER A 71 -11.40 12.45 9.58
C SER A 71 -10.88 12.57 8.13
N GLU A 72 -10.03 13.56 7.86
CA GLU A 72 -9.35 13.72 6.58
C GLU A 72 -8.48 12.52 6.24
N ALA A 73 -7.61 12.10 7.18
CA ALA A 73 -6.77 10.93 7.03
C ALA A 73 -7.60 9.65 6.80
N GLN A 74 -8.69 9.48 7.55
CA GLN A 74 -9.59 8.34 7.39
C GLN A 74 -10.23 8.31 6.00
N THR A 75 -10.63 9.46 5.47
CA THR A 75 -11.18 9.59 4.12
C THR A 75 -10.16 9.14 3.07
N MET A 76 -8.92 9.60 3.16
CA MET A 76 -7.82 9.18 2.29
C MET A 76 -7.62 7.66 2.35
N TYR A 77 -7.49 7.10 3.56
CA TYR A 77 -7.27 5.66 3.72
C TYR A 77 -8.44 4.81 3.24
N ASN A 78 -9.68 5.27 3.39
CA ASN A 78 -10.86 4.57 2.86
C ASN A 78 -10.84 4.52 1.33
N ILE A 79 -10.47 5.60 0.65
CA ILE A 79 -10.32 5.60 -0.81
C ILE A 79 -9.19 4.66 -1.22
N ILE A 80 -8.04 4.71 -0.55
CA ILE A 80 -6.91 3.81 -0.81
C ILE A 80 -7.32 2.35 -0.60
N ALA A 81 -8.02 2.04 0.50
CA ALA A 81 -8.50 0.69 0.79
C ALA A 81 -9.48 0.17 -0.28
N SER A 82 -10.28 1.06 -0.88
CA SER A 82 -11.19 0.69 -1.97
C SER A 82 -10.47 0.22 -3.24
N THR A 83 -9.20 0.57 -3.41
CA THR A 83 -8.38 0.10 -4.54
C THR A 83 -7.93 -1.36 -4.40
N ALA A 84 -8.12 -1.96 -3.21
CA ALA A 84 -7.77 -3.34 -2.96
C ALA A 84 -8.60 -4.29 -3.83
N THR A 85 -7.93 -5.13 -4.60
CA THR A 85 -8.58 -6.08 -5.48
C THR A 85 -8.84 -7.39 -4.74
N LYS A 86 -10.02 -7.99 -4.97
CA LYS A 86 -10.40 -9.30 -4.42
C LYS A 86 -10.46 -10.33 -5.56
N GLY A 87 -10.17 -11.59 -5.26
CA GLY A 87 -10.31 -12.68 -6.22
C GLY A 87 -9.14 -13.64 -6.25
N PHE A 88 -9.27 -14.68 -7.08
CA PHE A 88 -8.27 -15.75 -7.20
C PHE A 88 -6.90 -15.23 -7.67
N LYS A 89 -6.88 -14.29 -8.62
CA LYS A 89 -5.64 -13.68 -9.12
C LYS A 89 -4.88 -12.95 -8.00
N THR A 90 -5.59 -12.23 -7.16
CA THR A 90 -4.98 -11.53 -6.01
C THR A 90 -4.47 -12.51 -4.96
N ARG A 91 -5.18 -13.63 -4.75
CA ARG A 91 -4.75 -14.69 -3.84
C ARG A 91 -3.48 -15.39 -4.32
N LEU A 92 -3.31 -15.53 -5.63
CA LEU A 92 -2.13 -16.15 -6.23
C LEU A 92 -0.95 -15.20 -6.34
N TYR A 93 -1.16 -13.98 -6.87
CA TYR A 93 -0.12 -13.01 -7.21
C TYR A 93 0.12 -11.93 -6.13
N GLY A 94 -0.64 -11.95 -5.03
CA GLY A 94 -0.57 -10.95 -3.98
C GLY A 94 -1.26 -9.63 -4.33
N GLN A 95 -1.41 -8.76 -3.33
CA GLN A 95 -1.96 -7.41 -3.46
C GLN A 95 -0.91 -6.44 -4.02
N ARG A 96 -1.39 -5.33 -4.59
CA ARG A 96 -0.56 -4.16 -4.84
C ARG A 96 -0.21 -3.52 -3.50
N HIS A 97 0.97 -2.97 -3.38
CA HIS A 97 1.39 -2.21 -2.21
C HIS A 97 1.56 -0.73 -2.57
N ILE A 98 1.38 0.11 -1.59
CA ILE A 98 1.61 1.55 -1.63
C ILE A 98 2.51 1.84 -0.44
N SER A 99 3.52 2.67 -0.63
CA SER A 99 4.40 3.13 0.44
C SER A 99 4.15 4.61 0.70
N PHE A 100 4.08 4.98 1.98
CA PHE A 100 4.17 6.37 2.43
C PHE A 100 5.46 6.49 3.22
N GLU A 101 6.31 7.41 2.82
CA GLU A 101 7.66 7.54 3.34
C GLU A 101 7.88 8.96 3.86
N ILE A 102 8.56 9.06 5.00
CA ILE A 102 8.99 10.33 5.58
C ILE A 102 10.51 10.34 5.52
N VAL A 103 11.05 11.30 4.80
CA VAL A 103 12.49 11.43 4.59
C VAL A 103 12.96 12.73 5.22
N ALA A 104 13.94 12.64 6.11
CA ALA A 104 14.62 13.82 6.67
C ALA A 104 15.95 14.02 5.94
N SER A 105 16.13 15.17 5.30
CA SER A 105 17.37 15.55 4.62
C SER A 105 17.62 17.05 4.78
N ASP A 106 18.84 17.44 5.03
CA ASP A 106 19.29 18.84 5.15
C ASP A 106 18.47 19.68 6.16
N GLY A 107 18.00 19.02 7.24
CA GLY A 107 17.18 19.67 8.26
C GLY A 107 15.71 19.89 7.88
N LEU A 108 15.29 19.37 6.73
CA LEU A 108 13.91 19.42 6.25
C LEU A 108 13.27 18.03 6.25
N ILE A 109 11.97 18.01 6.41
CA ILE A 109 11.15 16.78 6.34
C ILE A 109 10.37 16.76 5.04
N TYR A 110 10.48 15.65 4.32
CA TYR A 110 9.80 15.42 3.06
C TYR A 110 8.86 14.23 3.18
N TYR A 111 7.69 14.35 2.58
CA TYR A 111 6.69 13.27 2.53
C TYR A 111 6.62 12.75 1.11
N TYR A 112 6.71 11.43 0.97
CA TYR A 112 6.61 10.75 -0.31
C TYR A 112 5.51 9.70 -0.28
N ALA A 113 4.82 9.54 -1.42
CA ALA A 113 3.96 8.41 -1.69
C ALA A 113 4.52 7.67 -2.91
N VAL A 114 4.84 6.39 -2.75
CA VAL A 114 5.31 5.55 -3.86
C VAL A 114 4.18 4.59 -4.22
N VAL A 115 3.62 4.76 -5.40
CA VAL A 115 2.37 4.11 -5.80
C VAL A 115 2.52 3.39 -7.14
N PRO A 116 1.78 2.28 -7.36
CA PRO A 116 1.74 1.62 -8.66
C PRO A 116 1.17 2.55 -9.74
N SER A 117 1.82 2.60 -10.91
CA SER A 117 1.43 3.47 -12.04
C SER A 117 -0.05 3.32 -12.45
N VAL A 118 -0.62 2.13 -12.27
CA VAL A 118 -2.02 1.82 -12.64
C VAL A 118 -3.05 2.57 -11.78
N ILE A 119 -2.70 2.93 -10.54
CA ILE A 119 -3.62 3.58 -9.58
C ILE A 119 -3.13 4.96 -9.15
N THR A 120 -2.11 5.50 -9.81
CA THR A 120 -1.52 6.81 -9.47
C THR A 120 -2.56 7.91 -9.41
N GLU A 121 -3.43 8.01 -10.42
CA GLU A 121 -4.47 9.04 -10.45
C GLU A 121 -5.52 8.88 -9.33
N THR A 122 -5.87 7.64 -8.99
CA THR A 122 -6.79 7.39 -7.87
C THR A 122 -6.18 7.84 -6.54
N ILE A 123 -4.88 7.59 -6.35
CA ILE A 123 -4.18 8.00 -5.13
C ILE A 123 -3.99 9.52 -5.08
N LYS A 124 -3.69 10.17 -6.20
CA LYS A 124 -3.67 11.64 -6.28
C LYS A 124 -5.00 12.24 -5.87
N GLN A 125 -6.10 11.70 -6.38
CA GLN A 125 -7.45 12.15 -6.02
C GLN A 125 -7.76 11.89 -4.55
N ALA A 126 -7.33 10.75 -3.97
CA ALA A 126 -7.52 10.44 -2.56
C ALA A 126 -6.78 11.45 -1.65
N ILE A 127 -5.54 11.78 -2.00
CA ILE A 127 -4.76 12.77 -1.26
C ILE A 127 -5.37 14.16 -1.41
N ALA A 128 -5.75 14.57 -2.63
CA ALA A 128 -6.36 15.87 -2.88
C ALA A 128 -7.74 16.03 -2.22
N ALA A 129 -8.51 14.94 -2.08
CA ALA A 129 -9.80 14.97 -1.39
C ALA A 129 -9.65 15.12 0.12
N ALA A 130 -8.62 14.50 0.71
CA ALA A 130 -8.33 14.62 2.13
C ALA A 130 -7.58 15.92 2.48
N TYR A 131 -6.63 16.29 1.64
CA TYR A 131 -5.76 17.46 1.85
C TYR A 131 -5.81 18.39 0.62
N PRO A 132 -6.86 19.22 0.47
CA PRO A 132 -7.05 20.06 -0.72
C PRO A 132 -5.91 21.07 -0.96
N SER A 133 -5.21 21.46 0.10
CA SER A 133 -4.08 22.37 0.06
C SER A 133 -2.73 21.70 -0.22
N ALA A 134 -2.68 20.35 -0.22
CA ALA A 134 -1.47 19.61 -0.55
C ALA A 134 -1.16 19.67 -2.04
N ARG A 135 0.10 19.91 -2.38
CA ARG A 135 0.59 19.86 -3.75
C ARG A 135 1.35 18.58 -4.00
N LEU A 136 1.01 17.85 -5.05
CA LEU A 136 1.65 16.62 -5.45
C LEU A 136 2.56 16.85 -6.64
N GLU A 137 3.80 16.36 -6.54
CA GLU A 137 4.81 16.44 -7.59
C GLU A 137 5.36 15.04 -7.86
N GLU A 138 5.29 14.59 -9.12
CA GLU A 138 5.94 13.33 -9.53
C GLU A 138 7.45 13.53 -9.61
N VAL A 139 8.18 12.66 -8.93
CA VAL A 139 9.64 12.72 -8.89
C VAL A 139 10.21 11.63 -9.78
N LYS A 140 11.17 11.98 -10.63
CA LYS A 140 11.93 10.97 -11.38
C LYS A 140 12.91 10.27 -10.44
N ILE A 141 12.99 8.94 -10.55
CA ILE A 141 13.86 8.09 -9.70
C ILE A 141 15.34 8.51 -9.75
N GLU A 142 15.75 9.21 -10.80
CA GLU A 142 17.12 9.72 -10.96
C GLU A 142 17.47 10.86 -9.99
N ASN A 143 16.50 11.40 -9.25
CA ASN A 143 16.65 12.58 -8.38
C ASN A 143 16.39 12.26 -6.89
N ILE A 144 16.46 10.99 -6.50
CA ILE A 144 16.27 10.55 -5.10
C ILE A 144 17.60 10.13 -4.50
#